data_9a5b6cd588f25b54fc8b534c1188443a
#
_entry.id   9a5b6cd588f25b54fc8b534c1188443a
#
_cell.length_a   1.000
_cell.length_b   1.000
_cell.length_c   1.000
_cell.angle_alpha   90.00
_cell.angle_beta   90.00
_cell.angle_gamma   90.00
#
_symmetry.space_group_name_H-M   'P 1'
#
loop_
_entity.id
_entity.type
_entity.pdbx_description
1 polymer ?
#
loop_
_entity_poly.entity_id
_entity_poly.type
_entity_poly.pdbx_seq_one_letter_code
_entity_poly.pdbx_strand_id
1 'polypeptide(L)'
;IGVVSSRLSLKFQVPVVLIALEGKLGKASCRSIKNVSIYNVLEEVKEELVRYGGHDLAAGFTIEEEKIEKVKRYFMESFSKKTRNVEEKKKYNIDMELPLEVVGESLLQDIEKISPFGSENPHPLFLEKNLSFREIRKFGVDQRHFNGILVKEGKEYPAVGFDLGHRIHLDTYLAQSFDIVYYPEKVNLHGEKMIQIRIKDIIIKDEFYDIFIKS
;
A
#
# COMPACT_ATOMS: atom_id res chain seq x y z
N ILE A 1 -15.61 16.30 -3.88
CA ILE A 1 -14.23 16.35 -3.36
C ILE A 1 -13.87 15.09 -2.54
N GLY A 2 -14.82 14.46 -1.82
CA GLY A 2 -14.55 13.32 -0.93
C GLY A 2 -13.92 12.10 -1.60
N VAL A 3 -14.33 11.75 -2.82
CA VAL A 3 -13.74 10.66 -3.60
C VAL A 3 -12.29 10.98 -3.97
N VAL A 4 -12.01 12.24 -4.30
CA VAL A 4 -10.66 12.67 -4.69
C VAL A 4 -9.72 12.66 -3.47
N SER A 5 -10.16 13.18 -2.31
CA SER A 5 -9.38 13.14 -1.09
C SER A 5 -9.05 11.70 -0.66
N SER A 6 -10.00 10.76 -0.80
CA SER A 6 -9.76 9.35 -0.54
C SER A 6 -8.70 8.75 -1.46
N ARG A 7 -8.78 9.00 -2.78
CA ARG A 7 -7.79 8.52 -3.75
C ARG A 7 -6.39 9.08 -3.50
N LEU A 8 -6.30 10.37 -3.16
CA LEU A 8 -5.02 11.00 -2.85
C LEU A 8 -4.40 10.45 -1.56
N SER A 9 -5.22 10.29 -0.50
CA SER A 9 -4.73 9.72 0.75
C SER A 9 -4.23 8.30 0.58
N LEU A 10 -4.93 7.47 -0.20
CA LEU A 10 -4.48 6.10 -0.53
C LEU A 10 -3.22 6.10 -1.39
N LYS A 11 -3.14 7.01 -2.38
CA LYS A 11 -1.99 7.07 -3.31
C LYS A 11 -0.71 7.51 -2.61
N PHE A 12 -0.79 8.54 -1.77
CA PHE A 12 0.39 9.15 -1.15
C PHE A 12 0.65 8.68 0.29
N GLN A 13 -0.26 7.86 0.85
CA GLN A 13 -0.16 7.37 2.23
C GLN A 13 0.04 8.49 3.27
N VAL A 14 -0.66 9.60 3.07
CA VAL A 14 -0.64 10.78 3.94
C VAL A 14 -2.06 11.27 4.23
N PRO A 15 -2.26 11.99 5.34
CA PRO A 15 -3.49 12.74 5.54
C PRO A 15 -3.69 13.78 4.43
N VAL A 16 -4.92 13.87 3.93
CA VAL A 16 -5.30 14.78 2.84
C VAL A 16 -6.50 15.62 3.25
N VAL A 17 -6.41 16.91 3.05
CA VAL A 17 -7.50 17.86 3.20
C VAL A 17 -7.70 18.57 1.85
N LEU A 18 -8.87 18.40 1.25
CA LEU A 18 -9.27 19.12 0.05
C LEU A 18 -10.35 20.14 0.41
N ILE A 19 -10.15 21.38 0.00
CA ILE A 19 -11.09 22.47 0.23
C ILE A 19 -11.60 22.97 -1.12
N ALA A 20 -12.92 22.98 -1.30
CA ALA A 20 -13.56 23.62 -2.43
C ALA A 20 -14.14 24.95 -1.96
N LEU A 21 -13.77 26.05 -2.63
CA LEU A 21 -14.29 27.38 -2.34
C LEU A 21 -15.62 27.60 -3.07
N GLU A 22 -16.63 28.05 -2.32
CA GLU A 22 -17.92 28.52 -2.81
C GLU A 22 -18.18 29.93 -2.24
N GLY A 23 -17.88 30.95 -3.00
CA GLY A 23 -17.87 32.33 -2.50
C GLY A 23 -16.78 32.52 -1.45
N LYS A 24 -17.17 33.01 -0.27
CA LYS A 24 -16.25 33.25 0.86
C LYS A 24 -16.14 32.06 1.84
N LEU A 25 -16.76 30.94 1.51
CA LEU A 25 -16.75 29.74 2.34
C LEU A 25 -16.04 28.58 1.62
N GLY A 26 -15.18 27.90 2.33
CA GLY A 26 -14.54 26.67 1.92
C GLY A 26 -15.26 25.46 2.53
N LYS A 27 -15.65 24.49 1.68
CA LYS A 27 -16.13 23.18 2.12
C LYS A 27 -15.00 22.17 1.98
N ALA A 28 -14.62 21.55 3.09
CA ALA A 28 -13.52 20.62 3.14
C ALA A 28 -13.96 19.17 3.26
N SER A 29 -13.20 18.28 2.61
CA SER A 29 -13.26 16.85 2.81
C SER A 29 -11.87 16.34 3.19
N CYS A 30 -11.81 15.70 4.33
CA CYS A 30 -10.59 15.19 4.94
C CYS A 30 -10.55 13.68 4.88
N ARG A 31 -9.37 13.13 4.61
CA ARG A 31 -9.08 11.70 4.75
C ARG A 31 -7.75 11.55 5.45
N SER A 32 -7.67 10.55 6.32
CA SER A 32 -6.46 10.27 7.06
C SER A 32 -5.97 8.85 6.83
N ILE A 33 -4.78 8.58 7.33
CA ILE A 33 -4.16 7.27 7.38
C ILE A 33 -4.35 6.65 8.77
N LYS A 34 -4.13 5.36 8.89
CA LYS A 34 -4.15 4.65 10.16
C LYS A 34 -3.18 5.33 11.15
N ASN A 35 -3.55 5.39 12.43
CA ASN A 35 -2.81 6.02 13.53
C ASN A 35 -2.73 7.56 13.50
N VAL A 36 -3.37 8.24 12.56
CA VAL A 36 -3.50 9.69 12.54
C VAL A 36 -4.97 10.09 12.57
N SER A 37 -5.49 10.46 13.73
CA SER A 37 -6.87 10.95 13.86
C SER A 37 -7.00 12.34 13.29
N ILE A 38 -7.71 12.46 12.15
CA ILE A 38 -8.05 13.76 11.56
C ILE A 38 -9.06 14.52 12.43
N TYR A 39 -9.94 13.78 13.12
CA TYR A 39 -10.95 14.36 14.00
C TYR A 39 -10.28 15.10 15.16
N ASN A 40 -9.28 14.50 15.81
CA ASN A 40 -8.55 15.15 16.90
C ASN A 40 -7.83 16.43 16.43
N VAL A 41 -7.33 16.46 15.19
CA VAL A 41 -6.70 17.67 14.64
C VAL A 41 -7.74 18.77 14.37
N LEU A 42 -8.95 18.39 13.94
CA LEU A 42 -10.06 19.35 13.79
C LEU A 42 -10.52 19.92 15.13
N GLU A 43 -10.58 19.13 16.20
CA GLU A 43 -10.90 19.61 17.55
C GLU A 43 -9.93 20.70 18.04
N GLU A 44 -8.64 20.57 17.70
CA GLU A 44 -7.61 21.53 18.09
C GLU A 44 -7.77 22.90 17.40
N VAL A 45 -8.49 22.96 16.25
CA VAL A 45 -8.72 24.20 15.48
C VAL A 45 -10.20 24.57 15.38
N LYS A 46 -11.06 23.96 16.16
CA LYS A 46 -12.53 24.10 16.05
C LYS A 46 -13.04 25.55 16.08
N GLU A 47 -12.39 26.43 16.84
CA GLU A 47 -12.74 27.86 16.94
C GLU A 47 -12.54 28.64 15.63
N GLU A 48 -11.75 28.08 14.70
CA GLU A 48 -11.51 28.66 13.38
C GLU A 48 -12.49 28.15 12.32
N LEU A 49 -13.32 27.15 12.67
CA LEU A 49 -14.21 26.47 11.75
C LEU A 49 -15.66 26.92 11.96
N VAL A 50 -16.41 27.08 10.87
CA VAL A 50 -17.85 27.38 10.92
C VAL A 50 -18.62 26.15 11.43
N ARG A 51 -18.21 24.97 10.96
CA ARG A 51 -18.70 23.66 11.41
C ARG A 51 -17.70 22.57 11.00
N TYR A 52 -17.70 21.49 11.73
CA TYR A 52 -16.90 20.30 11.42
C TYR A 52 -17.57 19.04 11.94
N GLY A 53 -17.09 17.87 11.50
CA GLY A 53 -17.56 16.58 11.97
C GLY A 53 -16.94 15.43 11.21
N GLY A 54 -17.05 14.25 11.77
CA GLY A 54 -16.50 13.02 11.16
C GLY A 54 -15.97 12.05 12.19
N HIS A 55 -15.01 11.26 11.79
CA HIS A 55 -14.33 10.22 12.56
C HIS A 55 -12.82 10.26 12.26
N ASP A 56 -12.04 9.44 12.95
CA ASP A 56 -10.57 9.43 12.88
C ASP A 56 -10.00 9.39 11.46
N LEU A 57 -10.57 8.61 10.56
CA LEU A 57 -10.06 8.42 9.19
C LEU A 57 -10.76 9.28 8.14
N ALA A 58 -11.92 9.86 8.46
CA ALA A 58 -12.71 10.65 7.51
C ALA A 58 -13.51 11.74 8.23
N ALA A 59 -13.33 12.98 7.81
CA ALA A 59 -14.02 14.11 8.38
C ALA A 59 -14.31 15.17 7.31
N GLY A 60 -15.05 16.18 7.68
CA GLY A 60 -15.32 17.36 6.86
C GLY A 60 -15.49 18.60 7.71
N PHE A 61 -15.25 19.76 7.13
CA PHE A 61 -15.48 21.03 7.78
C PHE A 61 -15.87 22.12 6.81
N THR A 62 -16.39 23.22 7.35
CA THR A 62 -16.62 24.48 6.63
C THR A 62 -15.79 25.57 7.27
N ILE A 63 -15.15 26.39 6.46
CA ILE A 63 -14.22 27.44 6.92
C ILE A 63 -14.39 28.70 6.11
N GLU A 64 -14.21 29.87 6.71
CA GLU A 64 -14.10 31.13 6.01
C GLU A 64 -12.79 31.22 5.22
N GLU A 65 -12.84 31.78 4.00
CA GLU A 65 -11.68 31.84 3.11
C GLU A 65 -10.44 32.47 3.77
N GLU A 66 -10.65 33.55 4.52
CA GLU A 66 -9.59 34.29 5.22
C GLU A 66 -8.86 33.47 6.31
N LYS A 67 -9.49 32.41 6.82
CA LYS A 67 -8.91 31.53 7.86
C LYS A 67 -8.19 30.32 7.29
N ILE A 68 -8.32 30.05 5.98
CA ILE A 68 -7.75 28.84 5.35
C ILE A 68 -6.25 28.74 5.56
N GLU A 69 -5.50 29.81 5.30
CA GLU A 69 -4.03 29.77 5.43
C GLU A 69 -3.56 29.58 6.87
N LYS A 70 -4.32 30.05 7.85
CA LYS A 70 -4.02 29.82 9.28
C LYS A 70 -4.21 28.35 9.64
N VAL A 71 -5.35 27.76 9.25
CA VAL A 71 -5.69 26.35 9.53
C VAL A 71 -4.78 25.41 8.73
N LYS A 72 -4.45 25.75 7.50
CA LYS A 72 -3.49 24.99 6.68
C LYS A 72 -2.12 24.87 7.33
N ARG A 73 -1.56 25.96 7.84
CA ARG A 73 -0.27 25.93 8.58
C ARG A 73 -0.34 25.01 9.79
N TYR A 74 -1.41 25.14 10.57
CA TYR A 74 -1.63 24.27 11.72
C TYR A 74 -1.68 22.77 11.33
N PHE A 75 -2.43 22.43 10.29
CA PHE A 75 -2.50 21.06 9.79
C PHE A 75 -1.13 20.54 9.33
N MET A 76 -0.38 21.35 8.60
CA MET A 76 0.96 20.95 8.14
C MET A 76 1.90 20.68 9.33
N GLU A 77 1.87 21.51 10.37
CA GLU A 77 2.66 21.30 11.57
C GLU A 77 2.20 20.09 12.38
N SER A 78 0.89 19.95 12.60
CA SER A 78 0.31 18.85 13.36
C SER A 78 0.56 17.51 12.67
N PHE A 79 0.34 17.44 11.37
CA PHE A 79 0.59 16.22 10.60
C PHE A 79 2.08 15.90 10.49
N SER A 80 2.95 16.89 10.28
CA SER A 80 4.41 16.65 10.27
C SER A 80 4.92 16.08 11.59
N LYS A 81 4.39 16.49 12.72
CA LYS A 81 4.74 15.93 14.03
C LYS A 81 4.20 14.50 14.20
N LYS A 82 2.96 14.27 13.78
CA LYS A 82 2.27 12.98 13.92
C LYS A 82 2.77 11.94 12.90
N THR A 83 3.15 12.35 11.68
CA THR A 83 3.67 11.45 10.66
C THR A 83 5.18 11.19 10.79
N ARG A 84 5.97 12.08 11.37
CA ARG A 84 7.40 11.79 11.69
C ARG A 84 7.59 10.62 12.65
N ASN A 85 6.56 10.33 13.46
CA ASN A 85 6.55 9.16 14.35
C ASN A 85 5.88 7.93 13.69
N VAL A 86 5.36 8.07 12.47
CA VAL A 86 4.75 7.03 11.66
C VAL A 86 5.69 6.73 10.49
N GLU A 87 6.93 6.38 10.78
CA GLU A 87 7.57 5.32 10.02
C GLU A 87 6.80 4.05 10.40
N GLU A 88 5.59 3.88 9.86
CA GLU A 88 4.96 2.57 9.88
C GLU A 88 5.83 1.65 9.05
N LYS A 89 6.74 0.99 9.72
CA LYS A 89 7.33 -0.21 9.20
C LYS A 89 6.18 -1.08 8.75
N LYS A 90 6.09 -1.37 7.46
CA LYS A 90 5.07 -2.28 6.96
C LYS A 90 5.23 -3.59 7.71
N LYS A 91 4.19 -4.00 8.42
CA LYS A 91 4.18 -5.24 9.18
C LYS A 91 3.54 -6.33 8.34
N TYR A 92 4.29 -7.37 8.08
CA TYR A 92 3.79 -8.58 7.45
C TYR A 92 3.85 -9.74 8.44
N ASN A 93 2.73 -10.39 8.64
CA ASN A 93 2.70 -11.69 9.29
C ASN A 93 3.02 -12.73 8.21
N ILE A 94 4.25 -13.17 8.15
CA ILE A 94 4.71 -14.19 7.23
C ILE A 94 4.49 -15.54 7.87
N ASP A 95 3.86 -16.46 7.14
CA ASP A 95 3.62 -17.82 7.64
C ASP A 95 4.91 -18.64 7.66
N MET A 96 5.76 -18.48 6.65
CA MET A 96 7.11 -19.06 6.64
C MET A 96 8.02 -18.43 5.56
N GLU A 97 9.33 -18.57 5.73
CA GLU A 97 10.27 -18.42 4.61
C GLU A 97 10.16 -19.66 3.71
N LEU A 98 9.83 -19.44 2.44
CA LEU A 98 9.61 -20.53 1.49
C LEU A 98 10.34 -20.23 0.18
N PRO A 99 11.34 -21.07 -0.19
CA PRO A 99 12.05 -20.92 -1.46
C PRO A 99 11.13 -21.13 -2.66
N LEU A 100 11.29 -20.31 -3.70
CA LEU A 100 10.48 -20.44 -4.94
C LEU A 100 10.65 -21.80 -5.61
N GLU A 101 11.74 -22.50 -5.38
CA GLU A 101 12.01 -23.84 -5.95
C GLU A 101 11.05 -24.91 -5.47
N VAL A 102 10.46 -24.75 -4.28
CA VAL A 102 9.46 -25.70 -3.76
C VAL A 102 8.05 -25.37 -4.17
N VAL A 103 7.86 -24.23 -4.87
CA VAL A 103 6.55 -23.83 -5.37
C VAL A 103 6.18 -24.70 -6.58
N GLY A 104 5.23 -25.58 -6.36
CA GLY A 104 4.74 -26.54 -7.37
C GLY A 104 3.30 -26.95 -7.13
N GLU A 105 2.81 -27.84 -7.94
CA GLU A 105 1.41 -28.35 -7.89
C GLU A 105 1.05 -28.92 -6.52
N SER A 106 1.96 -29.64 -5.86
CA SER A 106 1.73 -30.24 -4.54
C SER A 106 1.46 -29.17 -3.49
N LEU A 107 2.30 -28.14 -3.44
CA LEU A 107 2.12 -27.02 -2.51
C LEU A 107 0.78 -26.31 -2.75
N LEU A 108 0.43 -26.06 -4.00
CA LEU A 108 -0.84 -25.41 -4.33
C LEU A 108 -2.06 -26.23 -3.91
N GLN A 109 -1.99 -27.56 -4.09
CA GLN A 109 -3.04 -28.47 -3.58
C GLN A 109 -3.16 -28.41 -2.07
N ASP A 110 -2.07 -28.30 -1.32
CA ASP A 110 -2.10 -28.18 0.13
C ASP A 110 -2.67 -26.81 0.56
N ILE A 111 -2.31 -25.73 -0.13
CA ILE A 111 -2.90 -24.40 0.08
C ILE A 111 -4.40 -24.42 -0.22
N GLU A 112 -4.84 -25.09 -1.29
CA GLU A 112 -6.26 -25.21 -1.66
C GLU A 112 -7.10 -25.90 -0.56
N LYS A 113 -6.53 -26.82 0.23
CA LYS A 113 -7.25 -27.51 1.32
C LYS A 113 -7.68 -26.57 2.45
N ILE A 114 -6.98 -25.46 2.64
CA ILE A 114 -7.31 -24.45 3.67
C ILE A 114 -8.16 -23.30 3.12
N SER A 115 -8.59 -23.36 1.86
CA SER A 115 -9.53 -22.40 1.25
C SER A 115 -10.97 -22.59 1.80
N PRO A 116 -11.90 -21.62 1.64
CA PRO A 116 -11.77 -20.38 0.88
C PRO A 116 -11.01 -19.28 1.62
N PHE A 117 -10.28 -18.44 0.88
CA PHE A 117 -9.57 -17.31 1.42
C PHE A 117 -10.44 -16.04 1.45
N GLY A 118 -10.25 -15.20 2.47
CA GLY A 118 -10.98 -13.96 2.69
C GLY A 118 -10.40 -13.17 3.86
N SER A 119 -11.17 -12.22 4.41
CA SER A 119 -10.73 -11.36 5.52
C SER A 119 -10.37 -12.13 6.79
N GLU A 120 -11.15 -13.17 7.12
CA GLU A 120 -10.95 -14.00 8.34
C GLU A 120 -9.99 -15.17 8.10
N ASN A 121 -9.76 -15.54 6.85
CA ASN A 121 -8.83 -16.58 6.45
C ASN A 121 -8.00 -16.06 5.26
N PRO A 122 -6.99 -15.21 5.48
CA PRO A 122 -6.17 -14.67 4.40
C PRO A 122 -5.32 -15.76 3.74
N HIS A 123 -4.91 -15.50 2.50
CA HIS A 123 -3.90 -16.35 1.87
C HIS A 123 -2.64 -16.45 2.73
N PRO A 124 -2.04 -17.63 2.84
CA PRO A 124 -0.74 -17.76 3.49
C PRO A 124 0.28 -16.89 2.74
N LEU A 125 1.10 -16.16 3.49
CA LEU A 125 2.14 -15.30 2.96
C LEU A 125 3.51 -15.91 3.21
N PHE A 126 4.31 -15.92 2.18
CA PHE A 126 5.67 -16.45 2.17
C PHE A 126 6.70 -15.36 1.94
N LEU A 127 7.91 -15.57 2.45
CA LEU A 127 9.06 -14.72 2.21
C LEU A 127 10.09 -15.47 1.36
N GLU A 128 10.56 -14.86 0.28
CA GLU A 128 11.72 -15.31 -0.47
C GLU A 128 12.76 -14.19 -0.54
N LYS A 129 14.03 -14.54 -0.40
CA LYS A 129 15.14 -13.60 -0.29
C LYS A 129 16.08 -13.66 -1.50
N ASN A 130 16.76 -12.52 -1.74
CA ASN A 130 17.83 -12.41 -2.74
C ASN A 130 17.40 -12.79 -4.16
N LEU A 131 16.33 -12.15 -4.62
CA LEU A 131 15.81 -12.27 -5.99
C LEU A 131 16.31 -11.13 -6.87
N SER A 132 16.24 -11.33 -8.17
CA SER A 132 16.34 -10.27 -9.17
C SER A 132 15.20 -10.41 -10.18
N PHE A 133 14.96 -9.35 -10.96
CA PHE A 133 14.12 -9.44 -12.15
C PHE A 133 14.96 -9.55 -13.40
N ARG A 134 14.57 -10.44 -14.31
CA ARG A 134 15.08 -10.45 -15.68
C ARG A 134 14.37 -9.40 -16.53
N GLU A 135 13.06 -9.31 -16.38
CA GLU A 135 12.23 -8.32 -17.05
C GLU A 135 11.06 -7.89 -16.17
N ILE A 136 10.64 -6.65 -16.37
CA ILE A 136 9.47 -6.06 -15.71
C ILE A 136 8.72 -5.23 -16.73
N ARG A 137 7.40 -5.37 -16.77
CA ARG A 137 6.50 -4.54 -17.56
C ARG A 137 5.39 -4.00 -16.69
N LYS A 138 5.23 -2.69 -16.67
CA LYS A 138 4.11 -2.05 -15.98
C LYS A 138 2.86 -2.07 -16.85
N PHE A 139 1.71 -2.19 -16.21
CA PHE A 139 0.41 -2.20 -16.90
C PHE A 139 -0.70 -1.59 -16.04
N GLY A 140 -1.90 -1.44 -16.64
CA GLY A 140 -3.06 -0.81 -15.99
C GLY A 140 -3.04 0.71 -16.07
N VAL A 141 -4.11 1.32 -15.55
CA VAL A 141 -4.24 2.78 -15.49
C VAL A 141 -3.12 3.32 -14.59
N ASP A 142 -2.44 4.39 -15.04
CA ASP A 142 -1.30 5.01 -14.34
C ASP A 142 -0.14 4.03 -14.06
N GLN A 143 -0.02 2.95 -14.83
CA GLN A 143 1.04 1.95 -14.66
C GLN A 143 1.13 1.40 -13.22
N ARG A 144 -0.01 1.28 -12.55
CA ARG A 144 -0.09 0.92 -11.13
C ARG A 144 0.23 -0.53 -10.82
N HIS A 145 0.25 -1.39 -11.83
CA HIS A 145 0.56 -2.82 -11.70
C HIS A 145 1.82 -3.16 -12.47
N PHE A 146 2.42 -4.30 -12.19
CA PHE A 146 3.48 -4.86 -13.04
C PHE A 146 3.35 -6.37 -13.16
N ASN A 147 3.88 -6.90 -14.26
CA ASN A 147 4.25 -8.29 -14.41
C ASN A 147 5.76 -8.38 -14.71
N GLY A 148 6.34 -9.54 -14.48
CA GLY A 148 7.77 -9.74 -14.72
C GLY A 148 8.20 -11.19 -14.53
N ILE A 149 9.46 -11.43 -14.77
CA ILE A 149 10.12 -12.71 -14.53
C ILE A 149 11.13 -12.53 -13.40
N LEU A 150 10.86 -13.18 -12.27
CA LEU A 150 11.81 -13.30 -11.17
C LEU A 150 12.88 -14.33 -11.52
N VAL A 151 14.09 -14.07 -11.07
CA VAL A 151 15.23 -14.99 -11.23
C VAL A 151 15.80 -15.33 -9.86
N LYS A 152 15.96 -16.61 -9.59
CA LYS A 152 16.65 -17.15 -8.42
C LYS A 152 17.51 -18.33 -8.86
N GLU A 153 18.83 -18.26 -8.61
CA GLU A 153 19.78 -19.32 -8.94
C GLU A 153 19.67 -19.86 -10.37
N GLY A 154 19.43 -18.94 -11.32
CA GLY A 154 19.28 -19.27 -12.75
C GLY A 154 17.93 -19.83 -13.15
N LYS A 155 16.99 -20.04 -12.22
CA LYS A 155 15.60 -20.43 -12.52
C LYS A 155 14.71 -19.19 -12.62
N GLU A 156 13.67 -19.33 -13.45
CA GLU A 156 12.75 -18.24 -13.78
C GLU A 156 11.34 -18.52 -13.27
N TYR A 157 10.71 -17.49 -12.71
CA TYR A 157 9.38 -17.59 -12.12
C TYR A 157 8.50 -16.42 -12.59
N PRO A 158 7.41 -16.68 -13.33
CA PRO A 158 6.46 -15.65 -13.70
C PRO A 158 5.85 -14.99 -12.47
N ALA A 159 5.84 -13.67 -12.43
CA ALA A 159 5.36 -12.92 -11.28
C ALA A 159 4.47 -11.75 -11.67
N VAL A 160 3.56 -11.36 -10.77
CA VAL A 160 2.71 -10.18 -10.90
C VAL A 160 2.60 -9.45 -9.57
N GLY A 161 2.64 -8.13 -9.63
CA GLY A 161 2.40 -7.24 -8.50
C GLY A 161 1.29 -6.25 -8.80
N PHE A 162 0.17 -6.32 -8.06
CA PHE A 162 -0.91 -5.36 -8.20
C PHE A 162 -0.71 -4.20 -7.22
N ASP A 163 -0.97 -2.98 -7.70
CA ASP A 163 -0.81 -1.73 -6.97
C ASP A 163 0.62 -1.44 -6.48
N LEU A 164 1.61 -2.16 -7.03
CA LEU A 164 3.03 -2.03 -6.70
C LEU A 164 3.83 -1.33 -7.81
N GLY A 165 3.20 -0.96 -8.94
CA GLY A 165 3.91 -0.36 -10.07
C GLY A 165 4.63 0.96 -9.74
N HIS A 166 4.11 1.72 -8.76
CA HIS A 166 4.73 2.96 -8.29
C HIS A 166 6.02 2.71 -7.49
N ARG A 167 6.18 1.53 -6.91
CA ARG A 167 7.39 1.13 -6.19
C ARG A 167 8.51 0.65 -7.12
N ILE A 168 8.17 0.26 -8.35
CA ILE A 168 9.13 -0.27 -9.32
C ILE A 168 9.86 0.89 -10.03
N HIS A 169 11.12 1.06 -9.71
CA HIS A 169 12.06 1.87 -10.46
C HIS A 169 12.89 0.93 -11.34
N LEU A 170 12.57 0.86 -12.64
CA LEU A 170 13.10 -0.15 -13.56
C LEU A 170 14.61 -0.29 -13.50
N ASP A 171 15.35 0.84 -13.49
CA ASP A 171 16.80 0.83 -13.46
C ASP A 171 17.38 0.24 -12.16
N THR A 172 16.68 0.39 -11.05
CA THR A 172 17.13 -0.10 -9.75
C THR A 172 16.88 -1.61 -9.60
N TYR A 173 15.71 -2.09 -10.02
CA TYR A 173 15.31 -3.48 -9.79
C TYR A 173 15.94 -4.50 -10.75
N LEU A 174 16.45 -4.04 -11.90
CA LEU A 174 17.22 -4.89 -12.80
C LEU A 174 18.69 -5.05 -12.35
N ALA A 175 19.17 -4.17 -11.46
CA ALA A 175 20.56 -4.12 -11.02
C ALA A 175 20.81 -4.62 -9.59
N GLN A 176 19.77 -4.76 -8.76
CA GLN A 176 19.89 -5.07 -7.33
C GLN A 176 19.08 -6.31 -6.95
N SER A 177 19.56 -7.03 -5.93
CA SER A 177 18.78 -8.09 -5.29
C SER A 177 17.81 -7.52 -4.26
N PHE A 178 16.64 -8.12 -4.17
CA PHE A 178 15.57 -7.75 -3.24
C PHE A 178 14.91 -9.01 -2.68
N ASP A 179 14.13 -8.82 -1.63
CA ASP A 179 13.29 -9.87 -1.06
C ASP A 179 11.83 -9.60 -1.43
N ILE A 180 10.98 -10.64 -1.42
CA ILE A 180 9.56 -10.50 -1.68
C ILE A 180 8.71 -11.16 -0.62
N VAL A 181 7.57 -10.53 -0.32
CA VAL A 181 6.43 -11.17 0.33
C VAL A 181 5.48 -11.62 -0.77
N TYR A 182 5.13 -12.89 -0.78
CA TYR A 182 4.39 -13.48 -1.90
C TYR A 182 3.44 -14.60 -1.47
N TYR A 183 2.57 -15.00 -2.39
CA TYR A 183 1.90 -16.29 -2.41
C TYR A 183 1.80 -16.81 -3.86
N PRO A 184 1.86 -18.14 -4.08
CA PRO A 184 1.68 -18.70 -5.41
C PRO A 184 0.19 -18.83 -5.75
N GLU A 185 -0.15 -18.64 -7.01
CA GLU A 185 -1.50 -18.84 -7.52
C GLU A 185 -1.50 -19.58 -8.86
N LYS A 186 -2.57 -20.35 -9.13
CA LYS A 186 -2.82 -20.93 -10.46
C LYS A 186 -3.54 -19.90 -11.31
N VAL A 187 -2.99 -19.63 -12.48
CA VAL A 187 -3.59 -18.74 -13.47
C VAL A 187 -3.79 -19.48 -14.79
N ASN A 188 -4.78 -19.05 -15.56
CA ASN A 188 -4.97 -19.52 -16.93
C ASN A 188 -4.62 -18.36 -17.88
N LEU A 189 -3.50 -18.48 -18.56
CA LEU A 189 -3.05 -17.52 -19.55
C LEU A 189 -3.11 -18.17 -20.93
N HIS A 190 -3.94 -17.60 -21.82
CA HIS A 190 -4.11 -18.09 -23.20
C HIS A 190 -4.49 -19.58 -23.32
N GLY A 191 -5.22 -20.13 -22.33
CA GLY A 191 -5.61 -21.53 -22.29
C GLY A 191 -4.64 -22.47 -21.58
N GLU A 192 -3.45 -22.01 -21.24
CA GLU A 192 -2.46 -22.78 -20.47
C GLU A 192 -2.55 -22.47 -18.98
N LYS A 193 -2.60 -23.53 -18.17
CA LYS A 193 -2.53 -23.42 -16.71
C LYS A 193 -1.08 -23.30 -16.29
N MET A 194 -0.76 -22.26 -15.55
CA MET A 194 0.57 -22.06 -15.03
C MET A 194 0.54 -21.57 -13.57
N ILE A 195 1.65 -21.76 -12.88
CA ILE A 195 1.86 -21.20 -11.54
C ILE A 195 2.49 -19.81 -11.68
N GLN A 196 1.91 -18.83 -11.03
CA GLN A 196 2.39 -17.45 -11.02
C GLN A 196 2.68 -17.03 -9.57
N ILE A 197 3.72 -16.26 -9.38
CA ILE A 197 4.08 -15.67 -8.09
C ILE A 197 3.33 -14.34 -7.93
N ARG A 198 2.39 -14.30 -7.00
CA ARG A 198 1.65 -13.10 -6.63
C ARG A 198 2.44 -12.31 -5.60
N ILE A 199 3.11 -11.26 -6.01
CA ILE A 199 3.89 -10.41 -5.12
C ILE A 199 2.95 -9.49 -4.35
N LYS A 200 3.04 -9.53 -3.02
CA LYS A 200 2.32 -8.64 -2.09
C LYS A 200 3.13 -7.41 -1.74
N ASP A 201 4.44 -7.58 -1.60
CA ASP A 201 5.38 -6.47 -1.47
C ASP A 201 6.79 -6.87 -1.86
N ILE A 202 7.62 -5.86 -2.13
CA ILE A 202 9.04 -5.99 -2.45
C ILE A 202 9.81 -5.26 -1.36
N ILE A 203 10.79 -5.95 -0.77
CA ILE A 203 11.60 -5.47 0.33
C ILE A 203 13.00 -5.16 -0.20
N ILE A 204 13.38 -3.90 -0.17
CA ILE A 204 14.72 -3.44 -0.52
C ILE A 204 15.55 -3.39 0.75
N LYS A 205 16.82 -3.79 0.70
CA LYS A 205 17.69 -3.95 1.89
C LYS A 205 17.84 -2.70 2.78
N ASP A 206 17.56 -1.51 2.23
CA ASP A 206 17.64 -0.23 2.95
C ASP A 206 16.29 0.27 3.48
N GLU A 207 15.19 -0.45 3.22
CA GLU A 207 13.88 -0.14 3.76
C GLU A 207 13.65 -0.91 5.07
N PHE A 208 13.21 -0.22 6.12
CA PHE A 208 12.89 -0.86 7.40
C PHE A 208 11.53 -1.55 7.33
N TYR A 209 11.53 -2.89 7.42
CA TYR A 209 10.34 -3.73 7.55
C TYR A 209 10.36 -4.48 8.89
N ASP A 210 9.22 -4.57 9.54
CA ASP A 210 9.01 -5.53 10.62
C ASP A 210 8.40 -6.79 10.01
N ILE A 211 9.22 -7.82 9.86
CA ILE A 211 8.79 -9.14 9.37
C ILE A 211 8.64 -10.04 10.58
N PHE A 212 7.41 -10.52 10.80
CA PHE A 212 7.12 -11.55 11.81
C PHE A 212 6.84 -12.85 11.09
N ILE A 213 7.72 -13.83 11.30
CA ILE A 213 7.50 -15.21 10.86
C ILE A 213 6.78 -15.91 12.00
N LYS A 214 5.65 -16.55 11.71
CA LYS A 214 4.94 -17.35 12.71
C LYS A 214 5.80 -18.56 13.07
N SER A 215 6.11 -18.69 14.34
CA SER A 215 6.79 -19.88 14.90
C SER A 215 5.82 -21.03 15.08
#